data_657f84dc0bff285c932367d6fd10075d
#
_entry.id   657f84dc0bff285c932367d6fd10075d
#
_cell.length_a   1.000
_cell.length_b   1.000
_cell.length_c   1.000
_cell.angle_alpha   90.00
_cell.angle_beta   90.00
_cell.angle_gamma   90.00
#
_symmetry.space_group_name_H-M   'P 1'
#
loop_
_entity.id
_entity.type
_entity.pdbx_description
1 polymer ?
#
loop_
_entity_poly.entity_id
_entity_poly.type
_entity_poly.pdbx_seq_one_letter_code
_entity_poly.pdbx_strand_id
1 'polypeptide(L)'
;MSDGTVIPVISNLSTGKKNDLATALKDMEKFLNSHGSNYTAKQKKQLIANINAIKSALKSIENTEKAVKKAEAMPAADKIQPDDKAAIAAYEDAKKAYDALSAGEKNMAGEHTKAILDTMLKALTAYDITSGDGSTWKENNKDNGLTFKVNGYHKKFAGIVINGTVVDKKYYEIEAGSTIITLKAEYLQTLPAGNYTLLVQYTDGSTDGEDTFTITKNESATPSDPTNPTDPSSPKTGDNSHPVVWIGILIVCAGIWMLLFFKKQKQETK
;
A
#
# COMPACT_ATOMS: atom_id res chain seq x y z
N MET A 1 -44.74 4.94 32.96
CA MET A 1 -43.77 4.85 31.88
C MET A 1 -44.14 3.63 31.08
N SER A 2 -44.99 3.85 30.15
CA SER A 2 -45.62 2.78 29.39
C SER A 2 -45.41 3.08 27.96
N ASP A 3 -44.47 3.05 27.35
CA ASP A 3 -44.40 2.75 25.95
C ASP A 3 -42.92 2.56 25.54
N GLY A 4 -42.70 1.66 24.67
CA GLY A 4 -41.41 1.32 24.18
C GLY A 4 -40.72 2.51 23.52
N THR A 5 -40.17 3.39 24.35
CA THR A 5 -39.33 4.47 23.86
C THR A 5 -38.16 3.81 23.11
N VAL A 6 -38.30 3.75 21.83
CA VAL A 6 -37.26 3.36 20.91
C VAL A 6 -36.08 4.28 21.23
N ILE A 7 -35.00 3.71 21.75
CA ILE A 7 -33.73 4.42 21.89
C ILE A 7 -33.37 4.88 20.48
N PRO A 8 -33.28 6.17 20.19
CA PRO A 8 -33.02 6.65 18.84
C PRO A 8 -31.71 6.05 18.33
N VAL A 9 -31.72 5.57 17.09
CA VAL A 9 -30.53 5.15 16.39
C VAL A 9 -29.54 6.31 16.42
N ILE A 10 -28.36 6.06 16.96
CA ILE A 10 -27.36 7.07 17.29
C ILE A 10 -26.60 7.46 16.01
N SER A 11 -27.25 8.23 15.15
CA SER A 11 -26.55 8.96 14.07
C SER A 11 -26.39 10.42 14.54
N ASN A 12 -25.19 10.88 14.81
CA ASN A 12 -24.83 12.23 15.30
C ASN A 12 -25.00 12.49 16.81
N LEU A 13 -24.26 11.73 17.62
CA LEU A 13 -24.17 12.06 19.06
C LEU A 13 -23.11 13.13 19.29
N SER A 14 -23.57 14.36 19.56
CA SER A 14 -22.73 15.39 20.22
C SER A 14 -22.32 14.92 21.64
N THR A 15 -21.24 15.48 22.18
CA THR A 15 -20.77 15.19 23.55
C THR A 15 -21.90 15.34 24.60
N GLY A 16 -22.83 16.28 24.38
CA GLY A 16 -24.00 16.46 25.20
C GLY A 16 -24.89 15.20 25.23
N LYS A 17 -25.21 14.63 24.09
CA LYS A 17 -26.04 13.41 24.03
C LYS A 17 -25.38 12.19 24.69
N LYS A 18 -24.05 12.07 24.63
CA LYS A 18 -23.30 11.03 25.36
C LYS A 18 -23.49 11.18 26.87
N ASN A 19 -23.40 12.41 27.41
CA ASN A 19 -23.59 12.71 28.82
C ASN A 19 -25.04 12.45 29.25
N ASP A 20 -26.00 12.80 28.39
CA ASP A 20 -27.44 12.51 28.65
C ASP A 20 -27.69 11.00 28.75
N LEU A 21 -27.09 10.19 27.84
CA LEU A 21 -27.20 8.73 27.94
C LEU A 21 -26.54 8.16 29.18
N ALA A 22 -25.38 8.69 29.58
CA ALA A 22 -24.71 8.27 30.80
C ALA A 22 -25.51 8.61 32.05
N THR A 23 -26.14 9.78 32.09
CA THR A 23 -27.04 10.21 33.15
C THR A 23 -28.30 9.33 33.22
N ALA A 24 -28.96 9.12 32.07
CA ALA A 24 -30.11 8.23 31.96
C ALA A 24 -29.79 6.80 32.42
N LEU A 25 -28.62 6.27 32.07
CA LEU A 25 -28.14 4.96 32.53
C LEU A 25 -28.07 4.90 34.07
N LYS A 26 -27.39 5.88 34.66
CA LYS A 26 -27.22 5.97 36.12
C LYS A 26 -28.60 6.05 36.85
N ASP A 27 -29.53 6.86 36.33
CA ASP A 27 -30.85 7.01 36.91
C ASP A 27 -31.67 5.73 36.77
N MET A 28 -31.61 5.04 35.63
CA MET A 28 -32.30 3.76 35.44
C MET A 28 -31.74 2.65 36.35
N GLU A 29 -30.41 2.55 36.52
CA GLU A 29 -29.80 1.60 37.44
C GLU A 29 -30.17 1.89 38.91
N LYS A 30 -30.13 3.17 39.32
CA LYS A 30 -30.54 3.58 40.64
C LYS A 30 -32.02 3.24 40.88
N PHE A 31 -32.86 3.51 39.90
CA PHE A 31 -34.29 3.22 39.97
C PHE A 31 -34.58 1.72 40.07
N LEU A 32 -33.91 0.90 39.28
CA LEU A 32 -34.01 -0.56 39.35
C LEU A 32 -33.62 -1.09 40.76
N ASN A 33 -32.55 -0.57 41.31
CA ASN A 33 -32.04 -1.00 42.62
C ASN A 33 -32.96 -0.59 43.76
N SER A 34 -33.57 0.61 43.73
CA SER A 34 -34.40 1.13 44.84
C SER A 34 -35.87 0.71 44.75
N HIS A 35 -36.41 0.45 43.57
CA HIS A 35 -37.84 0.17 43.36
C HIS A 35 -38.10 -1.15 42.62
N GLY A 36 -37.06 -1.95 42.39
CA GLY A 36 -37.17 -3.18 41.60
C GLY A 36 -38.13 -4.22 42.18
N SER A 37 -38.36 -4.22 43.54
CA SER A 37 -39.35 -5.08 44.19
C SER A 37 -40.81 -4.79 43.77
N ASN A 38 -41.08 -3.56 43.32
CA ASN A 38 -42.43 -3.10 42.97
C ASN A 38 -42.84 -3.42 41.52
N TYR A 39 -41.95 -4.06 40.75
CA TYR A 39 -42.17 -4.38 39.35
C TYR A 39 -42.44 -5.86 39.13
N THR A 40 -43.33 -6.14 38.17
CA THR A 40 -43.50 -7.51 37.64
C THR A 40 -42.24 -8.02 36.97
N ALA A 41 -42.09 -9.33 36.86
CA ALA A 41 -40.96 -9.93 36.16
C ALA A 41 -40.80 -9.43 34.69
N LYS A 42 -41.92 -9.17 33.99
CA LYS A 42 -41.95 -8.61 32.64
C LYS A 42 -41.38 -7.20 32.60
N GLN A 43 -41.81 -6.34 33.54
CA GLN A 43 -41.31 -4.95 33.61
C GLN A 43 -39.82 -4.87 33.96
N LYS A 44 -39.34 -5.72 34.91
CA LYS A 44 -37.93 -5.82 35.25
C LYS A 44 -37.10 -6.25 34.02
N LYS A 45 -37.57 -7.27 33.29
CA LYS A 45 -36.90 -7.75 32.07
C LYS A 45 -36.75 -6.62 31.04
N GLN A 46 -37.80 -5.83 30.82
CA GLN A 46 -37.78 -4.70 29.88
C GLN A 46 -36.81 -3.61 30.34
N LEU A 47 -36.82 -3.24 31.65
CA LEU A 47 -35.92 -2.23 32.19
C LEU A 47 -34.44 -2.67 32.06
N ILE A 48 -34.13 -3.92 32.36
CA ILE A 48 -32.78 -4.50 32.18
C ILE A 48 -32.38 -4.47 30.71
N ALA A 49 -33.29 -4.79 29.79
CA ALA A 49 -33.02 -4.73 28.36
C ALA A 49 -32.68 -3.30 27.92
N ASN A 50 -33.39 -2.29 28.39
CA ASN A 50 -33.14 -0.88 28.10
C ASN A 50 -31.77 -0.43 28.67
N ILE A 51 -31.44 -0.80 29.91
CA ILE A 51 -30.13 -0.55 30.52
C ILE A 51 -29.01 -1.14 29.67
N ASN A 52 -29.14 -2.39 29.24
CA ASN A 52 -28.14 -3.06 28.41
C ASN A 52 -27.99 -2.40 27.03
N ALA A 53 -29.09 -1.93 26.43
CA ALA A 53 -29.07 -1.20 25.18
C ALA A 53 -28.29 0.12 25.31
N ILE A 54 -28.52 0.89 26.40
CA ILE A 54 -27.76 2.13 26.66
C ILE A 54 -26.26 1.83 26.89
N LYS A 55 -25.94 0.80 27.67
CA LYS A 55 -24.55 0.37 27.88
C LYS A 55 -23.85 0.03 26.55
N SER A 56 -24.53 -0.71 25.69
CA SER A 56 -24.01 -1.05 24.37
C SER A 56 -23.80 0.19 23.51
N ALA A 57 -24.74 1.13 23.51
CA ALA A 57 -24.62 2.38 22.77
C ALA A 57 -23.46 3.25 23.28
N LEU A 58 -23.28 3.38 24.58
CA LEU A 58 -22.14 4.10 25.17
C LEU A 58 -20.82 3.46 24.81
N LYS A 59 -20.75 2.12 24.78
CA LYS A 59 -19.55 1.39 24.36
C LYS A 59 -19.22 1.61 22.89
N SER A 60 -20.22 1.62 22.02
CA SER A 60 -20.03 1.93 20.60
C SER A 60 -19.52 3.36 20.38
N ILE A 61 -20.02 4.34 21.14
CA ILE A 61 -19.53 5.71 21.10
C ILE A 61 -18.06 5.76 21.52
N GLU A 62 -17.71 5.11 22.65
CA GLU A 62 -16.33 5.06 23.14
C GLU A 62 -15.37 4.44 22.12
N ASN A 63 -15.74 3.32 21.49
CA ASN A 63 -14.95 2.68 20.45
C ASN A 63 -14.72 3.62 19.27
N THR A 64 -15.78 4.29 18.81
CA THR A 64 -15.73 5.24 17.71
C THR A 64 -14.82 6.43 18.03
N GLU A 65 -15.02 7.08 19.19
CA GLU A 65 -14.17 8.19 19.64
C GLU A 65 -12.68 7.80 19.72
N LYS A 66 -12.39 6.60 20.20
CA LYS A 66 -11.02 6.10 20.26
C LYS A 66 -10.39 5.96 18.88
N ALA A 67 -11.14 5.44 17.90
CA ALA A 67 -10.66 5.29 16.54
C ALA A 67 -10.45 6.65 15.85
N VAL A 68 -11.42 7.58 16.00
CA VAL A 68 -11.32 8.95 15.48
C VAL A 68 -10.09 9.67 16.05
N LYS A 69 -9.93 9.67 17.37
CA LYS A 69 -8.78 10.32 18.05
C LYS A 69 -7.43 9.77 17.57
N LYS A 70 -7.34 8.46 17.34
CA LYS A 70 -6.10 7.86 16.79
C LYS A 70 -5.83 8.34 15.38
N ALA A 71 -6.85 8.42 14.52
CA ALA A 71 -6.69 8.92 13.17
C ALA A 71 -6.27 10.40 13.15
N GLU A 72 -6.91 11.24 13.96
CA GLU A 72 -6.61 12.67 14.08
C GLU A 72 -5.25 12.96 14.73
N ALA A 73 -4.73 12.03 15.54
CA ALA A 73 -3.41 12.16 16.18
C ALA A 73 -2.23 11.77 15.27
N MET A 74 -2.49 11.25 14.07
CA MET A 74 -1.43 10.95 13.11
C MET A 74 -0.71 12.23 12.65
N PRO A 75 0.59 12.14 12.26
CA PRO A 75 1.29 13.28 11.68
C PRO A 75 0.63 13.71 10.36
N ALA A 76 0.87 14.95 9.94
CA ALA A 76 0.37 15.45 8.68
C ALA A 76 1.01 14.69 7.51
N ALA A 77 0.20 14.16 6.61
CA ALA A 77 0.63 13.26 5.53
C ALA A 77 1.61 13.90 4.53
N ASP A 78 1.55 15.22 4.36
CA ASP A 78 2.45 16.02 3.51
C ASP A 78 3.88 16.17 4.07
N LYS A 79 4.11 15.73 5.32
CA LYS A 79 5.40 15.86 6.01
C LYS A 79 6.11 14.54 6.26
N ILE A 80 5.53 13.44 5.81
CA ILE A 80 6.08 12.10 6.06
C ILE A 80 6.72 11.51 4.80
N GLN A 81 7.58 10.51 5.02
CA GLN A 81 8.13 9.67 3.96
C GLN A 81 7.66 8.22 4.16
N PRO A 82 7.61 7.40 3.10
CA PRO A 82 7.21 5.99 3.17
C PRO A 82 8.01 5.12 4.15
N ASP A 83 9.23 5.52 4.51
CA ASP A 83 10.07 4.84 5.50
C ASP A 83 9.97 5.41 6.92
N ASP A 84 9.09 6.39 7.16
CA ASP A 84 8.86 6.96 8.49
C ASP A 84 8.19 5.94 9.42
N LYS A 85 9.01 5.33 10.28
CA LYS A 85 8.57 4.29 11.21
C LYS A 85 7.53 4.76 12.21
N ALA A 86 7.59 6.03 12.63
CA ALA A 86 6.64 6.58 13.58
C ALA A 86 5.28 6.79 12.91
N ALA A 87 5.28 7.32 11.69
CA ALA A 87 4.05 7.49 10.89
C ALA A 87 3.43 6.13 10.52
N ILE A 88 4.23 5.14 10.13
CA ILE A 88 3.77 3.76 9.86
C ILE A 88 3.09 3.18 11.11
N ALA A 89 3.73 3.24 12.28
CA ALA A 89 3.17 2.71 13.51
C ALA A 89 1.87 3.43 13.93
N ALA A 90 1.81 4.76 13.77
CA ALA A 90 0.63 5.55 14.06
C ALA A 90 -0.52 5.18 13.12
N TYR A 91 -0.25 5.01 11.83
CA TYR A 91 -1.23 4.57 10.84
C TYR A 91 -1.77 3.16 11.14
N GLU A 92 -0.88 2.20 11.40
CA GLU A 92 -1.28 0.82 11.72
C GLU A 92 -2.17 0.75 12.97
N ASP A 93 -1.84 1.53 14.01
CA ASP A 93 -2.64 1.60 15.24
C ASP A 93 -4.00 2.27 15.02
N ALA A 94 -4.05 3.36 14.26
CA ALA A 94 -5.29 4.04 13.89
C ALA A 94 -6.18 3.16 13.00
N LYS A 95 -5.59 2.55 11.97
CA LYS A 95 -6.29 1.65 11.05
C LYS A 95 -6.85 0.42 11.77
N LYS A 96 -6.08 -0.20 12.65
CA LYS A 96 -6.53 -1.33 13.47
C LYS A 96 -7.75 -0.94 14.32
N ALA A 97 -7.73 0.25 14.94
CA ALA A 97 -8.86 0.73 15.73
C ALA A 97 -10.10 0.98 14.87
N TYR A 98 -9.93 1.56 13.66
CA TYR A 98 -11.01 1.81 12.71
C TYR A 98 -11.58 0.51 12.11
N ASP A 99 -10.74 -0.44 11.75
CA ASP A 99 -11.17 -1.73 11.18
C ASP A 99 -11.97 -2.59 12.18
N ALA A 100 -11.66 -2.46 13.47
CA ALA A 100 -12.38 -3.14 14.54
C ALA A 100 -13.80 -2.58 14.77
N LEU A 101 -14.15 -1.43 14.20
CA LEU A 101 -15.47 -0.84 14.31
C LEU A 101 -16.51 -1.62 13.50
N SER A 102 -17.70 -1.80 14.05
CA SER A 102 -18.88 -2.26 13.31
C SER A 102 -19.28 -1.26 12.21
N ALA A 103 -20.12 -1.68 11.27
CA ALA A 103 -20.62 -0.79 10.21
C ALA A 103 -21.29 0.47 10.76
N GLY A 104 -22.09 0.34 11.83
CA GLY A 104 -22.72 1.48 12.51
C GLY A 104 -21.72 2.44 13.15
N GLU A 105 -20.67 1.90 13.78
CA GLU A 105 -19.60 2.70 14.38
C GLU A 105 -18.74 3.40 13.30
N LYS A 106 -18.47 2.76 12.15
CA LYS A 106 -17.81 3.39 11.00
C LYS A 106 -18.63 4.56 10.44
N ASN A 107 -19.94 4.40 10.35
CA ASN A 107 -20.83 5.51 9.97
C ASN A 107 -20.78 6.67 10.99
N MET A 108 -20.68 6.37 12.29
CA MET A 108 -20.50 7.40 13.32
C MET A 108 -19.13 8.09 13.24
N ALA A 109 -18.06 7.35 12.92
CA ALA A 109 -16.73 7.92 12.72
C ALA A 109 -16.68 8.88 11.53
N GLY A 110 -17.56 8.67 10.54
CA GLY A 110 -17.77 9.54 9.38
C GLY A 110 -16.70 9.39 8.30
N GLU A 111 -17.01 9.95 7.13
CA GLU A 111 -16.12 9.93 5.96
C GLU A 111 -14.81 10.69 6.21
N HIS A 112 -14.80 11.67 7.08
CA HIS A 112 -13.59 12.42 7.42
C HIS A 112 -12.51 11.51 8.02
N THR A 113 -12.85 10.64 8.95
CA THR A 113 -11.89 9.70 9.57
C THR A 113 -11.33 8.74 8.53
N LYS A 114 -12.17 8.24 7.62
CA LYS A 114 -11.76 7.40 6.51
C LYS A 114 -10.80 8.15 5.57
N ALA A 115 -11.12 9.39 5.22
CA ALA A 115 -10.28 10.23 4.35
C ALA A 115 -8.89 10.51 4.95
N ILE A 116 -8.79 10.70 6.27
CA ILE A 116 -7.49 10.82 6.97
C ILE A 116 -6.67 9.55 6.78
N LEU A 117 -7.27 8.37 7.01
CA LEU A 117 -6.58 7.09 6.84
C LEU A 117 -6.16 6.84 5.39
N ASP A 118 -7.02 7.12 4.41
CA ASP A 118 -6.73 6.95 2.99
C ASP A 118 -5.60 7.90 2.53
N THR A 119 -5.60 9.14 3.02
CA THR A 119 -4.55 10.13 2.72
C THR A 119 -3.21 9.71 3.30
N MET A 120 -3.20 9.21 4.53
CA MET A 120 -1.99 8.69 5.18
C MET A 120 -1.46 7.45 4.44
N LEU A 121 -2.34 6.51 4.06
CA LEU A 121 -1.93 5.34 3.28
C LEU A 121 -1.27 5.76 1.97
N LYS A 122 -1.88 6.70 1.24
CA LYS A 122 -1.33 7.21 -0.01
C LYS A 122 0.08 7.79 0.19
N ALA A 123 0.30 8.56 1.25
CA ALA A 123 1.62 9.11 1.55
C ALA A 123 2.65 8.03 1.94
N LEU A 124 2.23 7.04 2.75
CA LEU A 124 3.09 5.93 3.16
C LEU A 124 3.40 4.93 2.04
N THR A 125 2.70 4.99 0.92
CA THR A 125 2.91 4.13 -0.27
C THR A 125 3.35 4.91 -1.50
N ALA A 126 3.71 6.19 -1.36
CA ALA A 126 4.30 7.01 -2.41
C ALA A 126 5.79 6.69 -2.56
N TYR A 127 6.08 5.48 -3.01
CA TYR A 127 7.45 5.01 -3.19
C TYR A 127 8.10 5.64 -4.40
N ASP A 128 9.37 6.04 -4.23
CA ASP A 128 10.15 6.74 -5.25
C ASP A 128 11.64 6.38 -5.14
N ILE A 129 12.34 6.26 -6.28
CA ILE A 129 13.79 6.08 -6.31
C ILE A 129 14.45 7.46 -6.14
N THR A 130 14.98 7.69 -4.95
CA THR A 130 15.57 8.98 -4.56
C THR A 130 17.04 9.14 -4.99
N SER A 131 17.67 8.06 -5.46
CA SER A 131 19.03 8.08 -5.99
C SER A 131 19.30 6.84 -6.85
N GLY A 132 20.06 7.00 -7.91
CA GLY A 132 20.44 5.93 -8.85
C GLY A 132 19.66 5.93 -10.15
N ASP A 133 18.52 6.67 -10.25
CA ASP A 133 17.84 6.85 -11.53
C ASP A 133 18.76 7.48 -12.58
N GLY A 134 18.64 7.04 -13.84
CA GLY A 134 19.47 7.47 -14.96
C GLY A 134 20.93 6.99 -14.90
N SER A 135 21.33 6.17 -13.93
CA SER A 135 22.70 5.69 -13.76
C SER A 135 23.15 4.80 -14.92
N THR A 136 24.44 4.82 -15.20
CA THR A 136 25.04 3.98 -16.25
C THR A 136 26.05 3.01 -15.65
N TRP A 137 25.87 1.72 -15.93
CA TRP A 137 26.87 0.71 -15.65
C TRP A 137 27.70 0.40 -16.90
N LYS A 138 29.02 0.31 -16.74
CA LYS A 138 29.99 0.06 -17.82
C LYS A 138 30.63 -1.29 -17.60
N GLU A 139 30.79 -2.07 -18.66
CA GLU A 139 31.42 -3.40 -18.60
C GLU A 139 32.87 -3.41 -18.08
N ASN A 140 33.63 -2.31 -18.29
CA ASN A 140 34.95 -2.15 -17.69
C ASN A 140 34.94 -1.95 -16.18
N ASN A 141 33.74 -1.68 -15.58
CA ASN A 141 33.52 -1.57 -14.15
C ASN A 141 32.93 -2.86 -13.56
N LYS A 142 33.36 -4.00 -14.06
CA LYS A 142 32.79 -5.33 -13.81
C LYS A 142 32.78 -5.79 -12.33
N ASP A 143 33.59 -5.14 -11.50
CA ASP A 143 33.69 -5.50 -10.08
C ASP A 143 32.72 -4.68 -9.20
N ASN A 144 32.07 -3.66 -9.77
CA ASN A 144 31.15 -2.81 -9.06
C ASN A 144 29.70 -3.05 -9.51
N GLY A 145 28.80 -3.15 -8.53
CA GLY A 145 27.36 -3.18 -8.76
C GLY A 145 26.79 -1.80 -9.10
N LEU A 146 25.47 -1.75 -9.29
CA LEU A 146 24.72 -0.52 -9.48
C LEU A 146 23.74 -0.35 -8.31
N THR A 147 23.83 0.78 -7.62
CA THR A 147 23.08 1.03 -6.38
C THR A 147 21.97 2.04 -6.60
N PHE A 148 20.78 1.71 -6.09
CA PHE A 148 19.60 2.56 -6.05
C PHE A 148 19.15 2.75 -4.61
N LYS A 149 18.67 3.96 -4.29
CA LYS A 149 18.07 4.25 -3.00
C LYS A 149 16.60 4.58 -3.21
N VAL A 150 15.73 3.90 -2.45
CA VAL A 150 14.28 4.12 -2.48
C VAL A 150 13.84 4.63 -1.12
N ASN A 151 12.89 5.54 -1.07
CA ASN A 151 12.32 6.09 0.16
C ASN A 151 11.42 5.10 0.93
N GLY A 152 11.30 3.85 0.47
CA GLY A 152 10.48 2.83 1.10
C GLY A 152 11.13 2.14 2.30
N TYR A 153 10.31 1.71 3.26
CA TYR A 153 10.78 0.98 4.43
C TYR A 153 11.21 -0.45 4.06
N HIS A 154 12.49 -0.78 4.28
CA HIS A 154 13.09 -2.05 3.86
C HIS A 154 12.35 -3.31 4.33
N LYS A 155 11.64 -3.29 5.47
CA LYS A 155 10.88 -4.45 5.96
C LYS A 155 9.64 -4.77 5.13
N LYS A 156 9.16 -3.81 4.34
CA LYS A 156 8.05 -4.00 3.40
C LYS A 156 8.53 -4.40 2.00
N PHE A 157 9.83 -4.37 1.74
CA PHE A 157 10.40 -4.71 0.44
C PHE A 157 9.99 -6.13 0.02
N ALA A 158 9.52 -6.28 -1.21
CA ALA A 158 9.04 -7.54 -1.77
C ALA A 158 9.90 -8.06 -2.93
N GLY A 159 10.51 -7.16 -3.71
CA GLY A 159 11.35 -7.55 -4.84
C GLY A 159 11.61 -6.40 -5.82
N ILE A 160 12.30 -6.73 -6.91
CA ILE A 160 12.54 -5.81 -8.03
C ILE A 160 12.16 -6.45 -9.35
N VAL A 161 11.74 -5.61 -10.29
CA VAL A 161 11.39 -5.98 -11.65
C VAL A 161 12.20 -5.10 -12.61
N ILE A 162 12.88 -5.71 -13.58
CA ILE A 162 13.65 -5.01 -14.61
C ILE A 162 13.04 -5.34 -15.97
N ASN A 163 12.65 -4.34 -16.73
CA ASN A 163 11.97 -4.48 -18.03
C ASN A 163 10.81 -5.51 -17.96
N GLY A 164 10.00 -5.47 -16.91
CA GLY A 164 8.87 -6.37 -16.70
C GLY A 164 9.24 -7.78 -16.20
N THR A 165 10.51 -8.07 -15.98
CA THR A 165 11.00 -9.39 -15.52
C THR A 165 11.42 -9.31 -14.05
N VAL A 166 10.88 -10.20 -13.21
CA VAL A 166 11.26 -10.30 -11.78
C VAL A 166 12.72 -10.77 -11.70
N VAL A 167 13.51 -10.07 -10.91
CA VAL A 167 14.93 -10.39 -10.68
C VAL A 167 15.08 -11.32 -9.49
N ASP A 168 15.80 -12.44 -9.66
CA ASP A 168 16.10 -13.38 -8.58
C ASP A 168 16.93 -12.68 -7.48
N LYS A 169 16.57 -12.94 -6.21
CA LYS A 169 17.20 -12.35 -5.03
C LYS A 169 18.71 -12.55 -4.95
N LYS A 170 19.27 -13.59 -5.57
CA LYS A 170 20.71 -13.82 -5.63
C LYS A 170 21.49 -12.73 -6.37
N TYR A 171 20.82 -11.97 -7.25
CA TYR A 171 21.42 -10.96 -8.12
C TYR A 171 21.44 -9.54 -7.55
N TYR A 172 20.91 -9.33 -6.36
CA TYR A 172 20.97 -8.04 -5.69
C TYR A 172 21.13 -8.19 -4.18
N GLU A 173 21.56 -7.12 -3.53
CA GLU A 173 21.68 -6.99 -2.08
C GLU A 173 20.81 -5.85 -1.60
N ILE A 174 20.35 -5.92 -0.33
CA ILE A 174 19.51 -4.91 0.29
C ILE A 174 20.11 -4.54 1.62
N GLU A 175 20.25 -3.24 1.87
CA GLU A 175 20.65 -2.70 3.15
C GLU A 175 19.46 -2.12 3.91
N ALA A 176 19.54 -2.20 5.26
CA ALA A 176 18.51 -1.73 6.16
C ALA A 176 18.52 -0.20 6.31
N GLY A 177 17.34 0.37 6.41
CA GLY A 177 17.10 1.82 6.51
C GLY A 177 16.00 2.21 5.54
N SER A 178 16.15 3.29 4.80
CA SER A 178 15.53 3.42 3.47
C SER A 178 16.05 2.27 2.62
N THR A 179 15.23 1.71 1.73
CA THR A 179 15.65 0.54 0.96
C THR A 179 16.80 0.91 0.03
N ILE A 180 18.01 0.39 0.30
CA ILE A 180 19.15 0.53 -0.59
C ILE A 180 19.32 -0.81 -1.32
N ILE A 181 19.25 -0.78 -2.65
CA ILE A 181 19.32 -1.96 -3.52
C ILE A 181 20.58 -1.86 -4.34
N THR A 182 21.45 -2.86 -4.25
CA THR A 182 22.64 -2.95 -5.10
C THR A 182 22.49 -4.15 -6.04
N LEU A 183 22.31 -3.87 -7.34
CA LEU A 183 22.39 -4.89 -8.38
C LEU A 183 23.84 -5.36 -8.49
N LYS A 184 24.05 -6.67 -8.40
CA LYS A 184 25.40 -7.25 -8.46
C LYS A 184 25.99 -7.15 -9.87
N ALA A 185 27.28 -6.91 -9.94
CA ALA A 185 28.02 -6.83 -11.19
C ALA A 185 27.85 -8.09 -12.06
N GLU A 186 27.81 -9.28 -11.45
CA GLU A 186 27.59 -10.54 -12.15
C GLU A 186 26.25 -10.58 -12.90
N TYR A 187 25.19 -9.97 -12.35
CA TYR A 187 23.91 -9.85 -13.03
C TYR A 187 23.97 -8.82 -14.16
N LEU A 188 24.53 -7.64 -13.89
CA LEU A 188 24.66 -6.57 -14.88
C LEU A 188 25.46 -7.00 -16.11
N GLN A 189 26.45 -7.88 -15.93
CA GLN A 189 27.22 -8.50 -17.01
C GLN A 189 26.37 -9.37 -17.94
N THR A 190 25.31 -10.00 -17.44
CA THR A 190 24.41 -10.85 -18.23
C THR A 190 23.46 -10.03 -19.12
N LEU A 191 23.24 -8.75 -18.78
CA LEU A 191 22.34 -7.89 -19.53
C LEU A 191 23.01 -7.36 -20.81
N PRO A 192 22.32 -7.37 -21.97
CA PRO A 192 22.77 -6.68 -23.17
C PRO A 192 23.02 -5.19 -22.95
N ALA A 193 23.76 -4.53 -23.82
CA ALA A 193 23.82 -3.07 -23.83
C ALA A 193 22.46 -2.49 -24.15
N GLY A 194 22.03 -1.44 -23.43
CA GLY A 194 20.74 -0.81 -23.61
C GLY A 194 20.22 -0.11 -22.37
N ASN A 195 19.02 0.43 -22.48
CA ASN A 195 18.28 1.08 -21.38
C ASN A 195 17.33 0.08 -20.73
N TYR A 196 17.22 0.16 -19.42
CA TYR A 196 16.42 -0.71 -18.60
C TYR A 196 15.54 0.12 -17.68
N THR A 197 14.29 -0.30 -17.49
CA THR A 197 13.41 0.25 -16.45
C THR A 197 13.55 -0.56 -15.18
N LEU A 198 13.48 0.10 -14.02
CA LEU A 198 13.49 -0.50 -12.69
C LEU A 198 12.20 -0.19 -11.95
N LEU A 199 11.50 -1.23 -11.51
CA LEU A 199 10.36 -1.12 -10.61
C LEU A 199 10.72 -1.83 -9.31
N VAL A 200 10.55 -1.14 -8.18
CA VAL A 200 10.77 -1.69 -6.85
C VAL A 200 9.42 -1.99 -6.20
N GLN A 201 9.23 -3.24 -5.78
CA GLN A 201 7.99 -3.73 -5.19
C GLN A 201 8.06 -3.76 -3.67
N TYR A 202 6.97 -3.37 -3.03
CA TYR A 202 6.71 -3.48 -1.61
C TYR A 202 5.44 -4.29 -1.36
N THR A 203 5.22 -4.77 -0.14
CA THR A 203 4.03 -5.56 0.22
C THR A 203 2.70 -4.80 0.06
N ASP A 204 2.76 -3.48 0.00
CA ASP A 204 1.60 -2.58 -0.05
C ASP A 204 1.65 -1.54 -1.20
N GLY A 205 2.60 -1.69 -2.14
CA GLY A 205 2.73 -0.81 -3.29
C GLY A 205 4.01 -1.06 -4.09
N SER A 206 4.36 -0.11 -4.95
CA SER A 206 5.61 -0.13 -5.75
C SER A 206 5.99 1.29 -6.14
N THR A 207 7.24 1.51 -6.61
CA THR A 207 7.59 2.70 -7.40
C THR A 207 6.78 2.71 -8.70
N ASP A 208 6.76 3.82 -9.43
CA ASP A 208 5.99 3.96 -10.67
C ASP A 208 6.54 3.14 -11.85
N GLY A 209 7.82 2.74 -11.77
CA GLY A 209 8.49 1.95 -12.82
C GLY A 209 8.99 2.79 -14.00
N GLU A 210 9.03 4.12 -13.84
CA GLU A 210 9.58 5.05 -14.84
C GLU A 210 11.09 5.23 -14.68
N ASP A 211 11.66 4.87 -13.52
CA ASP A 211 13.08 4.94 -13.23
C ASP A 211 13.91 4.03 -14.15
N THR A 212 15.06 4.51 -14.56
CA THR A 212 15.88 3.85 -15.60
C THR A 212 17.35 3.70 -15.21
N PHE A 213 18.03 2.78 -15.89
CA PHE A 213 19.48 2.71 -15.91
C PHE A 213 19.98 2.20 -17.27
N THR A 214 21.24 2.46 -17.57
CA THR A 214 21.85 2.10 -18.85
C THR A 214 22.99 1.11 -18.64
N ILE A 215 23.05 0.09 -19.48
CA ILE A 215 24.19 -0.83 -19.60
C ILE A 215 24.98 -0.47 -20.86
N THR A 216 26.26 -0.24 -20.71
CA THR A 216 27.17 -0.06 -21.83
C THR A 216 28.20 -1.19 -21.86
N LYS A 217 28.35 -1.82 -23.03
CA LYS A 217 29.36 -2.83 -23.27
C LYS A 217 30.56 -2.20 -24.00
N ASN A 218 31.74 -2.70 -23.72
CA ASN A 218 32.88 -2.37 -24.55
C ASN A 218 32.62 -2.96 -25.95
N GLU A 219 32.65 -2.13 -26.99
CA GLU A 219 32.70 -2.67 -28.34
C GLU A 219 33.95 -3.51 -28.40
N SER A 220 33.82 -4.83 -28.58
CA SER A 220 34.93 -5.64 -29.04
C SER A 220 35.35 -5.02 -30.34
N ALA A 221 36.56 -4.43 -30.38
CA ALA A 221 37.15 -4.01 -31.61
C ALA A 221 37.09 -5.23 -32.56
N THR A 222 36.19 -5.16 -33.52
CA THR A 222 36.21 -6.11 -34.63
C THR A 222 37.63 -6.08 -35.12
N PRO A 223 38.37 -7.24 -35.19
CA PRO A 223 39.68 -7.22 -35.78
C PRO A 223 39.54 -6.62 -37.18
N SER A 224 40.13 -5.47 -37.39
CA SER A 224 40.24 -4.91 -38.74
C SER A 224 40.99 -5.94 -39.54
N ASP A 225 40.27 -6.63 -40.42
CA ASP A 225 40.86 -7.52 -41.41
C ASP A 225 41.86 -6.71 -42.25
N PRO A 226 43.16 -7.04 -42.23
CA PRO A 226 44.11 -6.30 -43.02
C PRO A 226 43.94 -6.71 -44.47
N THR A 227 43.40 -5.79 -45.26
CA THR A 227 43.64 -5.66 -46.70
C THR A 227 43.26 -6.84 -47.58
N ASN A 228 42.08 -6.74 -48.20
CA ASN A 228 41.94 -7.26 -49.55
C ASN A 228 41.45 -6.13 -50.49
N PRO A 229 42.12 -5.81 -51.59
CA PRO A 229 41.72 -4.73 -52.47
C PRO A 229 40.64 -5.18 -53.44
N THR A 230 39.60 -4.32 -53.52
CA THR A 230 38.72 -4.09 -54.67
C THR A 230 38.13 -5.28 -55.43
N ASP A 231 36.84 -5.57 -55.12
CA ASP A 231 35.91 -6.06 -56.14
C ASP A 231 34.62 -5.20 -56.09
N PRO A 232 34.27 -4.49 -57.21
CA PRO A 232 33.06 -3.65 -57.24
C PRO A 232 31.93 -4.42 -57.92
N SER A 233 31.14 -5.21 -57.19
CA SER A 233 29.78 -5.53 -57.60
C SER A 233 29.11 -6.59 -56.67
N SER A 234 28.41 -6.12 -55.65
CA SER A 234 27.30 -6.89 -55.07
C SER A 234 26.21 -5.92 -54.58
N PRO A 235 24.97 -6.11 -54.96
CA PRO A 235 23.88 -5.25 -54.50
C PRO A 235 23.58 -5.50 -53.01
N LYS A 236 23.54 -4.41 -52.24
CA LYS A 236 23.05 -4.42 -50.83
C LYS A 236 21.58 -4.78 -50.82
N THR A 237 21.23 -5.99 -50.46
CA THR A 237 19.90 -6.33 -49.98
C THR A 237 19.82 -5.97 -48.51
N GLY A 238 19.25 -4.80 -48.21
CA GLY A 238 18.98 -4.39 -46.87
C GLY A 238 17.75 -5.15 -46.33
N ASP A 239 17.97 -6.11 -45.45
CA ASP A 239 16.93 -6.67 -44.64
C ASP A 239 16.86 -5.89 -43.32
N ASN A 240 15.88 -4.97 -43.21
CA ASN A 240 15.59 -4.19 -42.01
C ASN A 240 14.51 -4.88 -41.15
N SER A 241 14.56 -6.20 -41.02
CA SER A 241 13.71 -6.89 -40.07
C SER A 241 14.28 -6.78 -38.66
N HIS A 242 13.67 -5.95 -37.84
CA HIS A 242 13.95 -5.88 -36.41
C HIS A 242 13.09 -6.92 -35.65
N PRO A 243 13.56 -8.15 -35.41
CA PRO A 243 12.78 -9.19 -34.73
C PRO A 243 12.47 -8.82 -33.27
N VAL A 244 13.24 -7.91 -32.68
CA VAL A 244 13.11 -7.50 -31.28
C VAL A 244 11.81 -6.72 -31.03
N VAL A 245 11.29 -5.97 -32.00
CA VAL A 245 10.06 -5.19 -31.87
C VAL A 245 8.83 -6.08 -31.73
N TRP A 246 8.79 -7.23 -32.42
CA TRP A 246 7.65 -8.16 -32.37
C TRP A 246 7.59 -8.96 -31.08
N ILE A 247 8.72 -9.24 -30.43
CA ILE A 247 8.78 -9.93 -29.13
C ILE A 247 8.26 -9.02 -28.02
N GLY A 248 8.57 -7.72 -28.05
CA GLY A 248 8.06 -6.74 -27.08
C GLY A 248 6.53 -6.62 -27.10
N ILE A 249 5.91 -6.62 -28.29
CA ILE A 249 4.45 -6.51 -28.45
C ILE A 249 3.73 -7.75 -27.90
N LEU A 250 4.28 -8.95 -28.06
CA LEU A 250 3.70 -10.19 -27.53
C LEU A 250 3.70 -10.25 -26.01
N ILE A 251 4.73 -9.73 -25.34
CA ILE A 251 4.84 -9.72 -23.87
C ILE A 251 3.82 -8.75 -23.25
N VAL A 252 3.63 -7.57 -23.86
CA VAL A 252 2.63 -6.59 -23.38
C VAL A 252 1.22 -7.15 -23.50
N CYS A 253 0.89 -7.86 -24.57
CA CYS A 253 -0.42 -8.49 -24.75
C CYS A 253 -0.68 -9.59 -23.72
N ALA A 254 0.33 -10.40 -23.36
CA ALA A 254 0.19 -11.45 -22.35
C ALA A 254 -0.01 -10.89 -20.93
N GLY A 255 0.66 -9.79 -20.58
CA GLY A 255 0.50 -9.11 -19.29
C GLY A 255 -0.89 -8.52 -19.10
N ILE A 256 -1.43 -7.88 -20.13
CA ILE A 256 -2.79 -7.31 -20.11
C ILE A 256 -3.84 -8.44 -19.99
N TRP A 257 -3.63 -9.56 -20.67
CA TRP A 257 -4.54 -10.70 -20.62
C TRP A 257 -4.58 -11.36 -19.24
N MET A 258 -3.42 -11.46 -18.56
CA MET A 258 -3.32 -11.99 -17.20
C MET A 258 -4.04 -11.09 -16.18
N LEU A 259 -3.89 -9.77 -16.28
CA LEU A 259 -4.60 -8.81 -15.42
C LEU A 259 -6.12 -8.86 -15.60
N LEU A 260 -6.59 -9.02 -16.85
CA LEU A 260 -8.02 -9.15 -17.15
C LEU A 260 -8.58 -10.50 -16.65
N PHE A 261 -7.80 -11.58 -16.72
CA PHE A 261 -8.19 -12.90 -16.24
C PHE A 261 -8.36 -12.93 -14.71
N PHE A 262 -7.41 -12.36 -13.95
CA PHE A 262 -7.52 -12.24 -12.49
C PHE A 262 -8.66 -11.30 -12.04
N LYS A 263 -8.95 -10.26 -12.81
CA LYS A 263 -10.09 -9.38 -12.53
C LYS A 263 -11.43 -10.07 -12.74
N LYS A 264 -11.53 -10.96 -13.73
CA LYS A 264 -12.73 -11.77 -14.01
C LYS A 264 -12.97 -12.83 -12.94
N GLN A 265 -11.94 -13.55 -12.48
CA GLN A 265 -12.06 -14.54 -11.40
C GLN A 265 -12.56 -13.92 -10.08
N LYS A 266 -12.17 -12.65 -9.79
CA LYS A 266 -12.60 -11.95 -8.58
C LYS A 266 -14.07 -11.50 -8.63
N GLN A 267 -14.70 -11.48 -9.81
CA GLN A 267 -16.14 -11.17 -9.97
C GLN A 267 -17.04 -12.40 -9.92
N GLU A 268 -16.52 -13.59 -10.17
CA GLU A 268 -17.29 -14.86 -10.15
C GLU A 268 -17.32 -15.54 -8.77
N THR A 269 -16.62 -14.96 -7.76
CA THR A 269 -16.56 -15.45 -6.37
C THR A 269 -17.28 -14.53 -5.37
N LYS A 270 -18.24 -13.71 -5.87
CA LYS A 270 -19.11 -12.88 -5.02
C LYS A 270 -20.55 -13.30 -5.15
#